data_04dc34d4f0d71472c1089eedec895972
#
_entry.id   04dc34d4f0d71472c1089eedec895972
#
_cell.length_a   1.000
_cell.length_b   1.000
_cell.length_c   1.000
_cell.angle_alpha   90.00
_cell.angle_beta   90.00
_cell.angle_gamma   90.00
#
_symmetry.space_group_name_H-M   'P 1'
#
loop_
_entity.id
_entity.type
_entity.pdbx_description
1 polymer ?
#
loop_
_entity_poly.entity_id
_entity_poly.type
_entity_poly.pdbx_seq_one_letter_code
_entity_poly.pdbx_strand_id
1 'polypeptide(L)'
;MKKKVIIMFGGVSAEHEVSIITGLQVVESIDRSQFEPYVIYVSKDGELQYLHNLESRTEWKTAPRKKASFGKDKDGGYVSLGGFPEKKVYPYASYFAFHGGTGEAGPWQGVMEALGIPFTSPSMEASVISMNKEITKSLANKFGVKTVNGKSFFSDEIQSNPKDVVGKILADQKFPLIIKPAHFGSSIGIGIAKSETELEMKLLESSRVDREILVEDYIEDKVDYNSSIKSINGEIIISEIERPLTDDEVLSFADKYKKGGKKTGGAGMATLARELPAKLPAGLKERIHQTAKIVYRACRLKGMVRIDFLHSPSTDSLYLNEVNPIPGSMSFYLWEASGELFKDQITELLEESVRANEESKSLVYDYHTDIVEKFIESKRK
;
A
#
# COMPACT_ATOMS: atom_id res chain seq x y z
N MET A 1 23.50 -16.31 -15.47
CA MET A 1 22.73 -15.25 -16.19
C MET A 1 21.96 -14.48 -15.13
N LYS A 2 21.94 -13.12 -15.17
CA LYS A 2 21.19 -12.32 -14.19
C LYS A 2 19.69 -12.55 -14.34
N LYS A 3 18.94 -12.53 -13.21
CA LYS A 3 17.49 -12.64 -13.20
C LYS A 3 16.88 -11.31 -13.68
N LYS A 4 16.03 -11.36 -14.71
CA LYS A 4 15.34 -10.15 -15.23
C LYS A 4 14.22 -9.76 -14.30
N VAL A 5 14.23 -8.53 -13.79
CA VAL A 5 13.18 -8.03 -12.90
C VAL A 5 12.57 -6.75 -13.45
N ILE A 6 11.27 -6.59 -13.28
CA ILE A 6 10.59 -5.33 -13.59
C ILE A 6 10.54 -4.50 -12.31
N ILE A 7 10.83 -3.20 -12.39
CA ILE A 7 10.57 -2.24 -11.31
C ILE A 7 9.46 -1.33 -11.81
N MET A 8 8.32 -1.31 -11.11
CA MET A 8 7.14 -0.51 -11.48
C MET A 8 6.86 0.58 -10.47
N PHE A 9 6.65 1.81 -10.96
CA PHE A 9 6.29 2.96 -10.15
C PHE A 9 5.56 4.04 -10.93
N GLY A 10 5.09 5.10 -10.25
CA GLY A 10 4.24 6.16 -10.79
C GLY A 10 2.77 5.87 -10.52
N GLY A 11 1.96 5.79 -11.56
CA GLY A 11 0.54 5.42 -11.50
C GLY A 11 -0.41 6.62 -11.43
N VAL A 12 -1.70 6.33 -11.65
CA VAL A 12 -2.80 7.28 -11.52
C VAL A 12 -3.14 7.41 -10.04
N SER A 13 -2.50 8.36 -9.36
CA SER A 13 -2.61 8.53 -7.91
C SER A 13 -2.27 9.95 -7.50
N ALA A 14 -2.86 10.41 -6.40
CA ALA A 14 -2.46 11.64 -5.72
C ALA A 14 -1.04 11.54 -5.13
N GLU A 15 -0.55 10.32 -4.88
CA GLU A 15 0.79 10.02 -4.36
C GLU A 15 1.80 9.67 -5.48
N HIS A 16 1.50 10.03 -6.72
CA HIS A 16 2.32 9.75 -7.90
C HIS A 16 3.81 10.13 -7.73
N GLU A 17 4.08 11.32 -7.21
CA GLU A 17 5.45 11.81 -7.01
C GLU A 17 6.18 11.01 -5.92
N VAL A 18 5.46 10.56 -4.90
CA VAL A 18 6.00 9.69 -3.84
C VAL A 18 6.41 8.35 -4.41
N SER A 19 5.58 7.79 -5.30
CA SER A 19 5.87 6.55 -6.01
C SER A 19 7.14 6.67 -6.88
N ILE A 20 7.34 7.78 -7.57
CA ILE A 20 8.57 8.03 -8.32
C ILE A 20 9.80 8.02 -7.40
N ILE A 21 9.72 8.72 -6.27
CA ILE A 21 10.83 8.75 -5.29
C ILE A 21 11.17 7.34 -4.82
N THR A 22 10.18 6.58 -4.40
CA THR A 22 10.37 5.19 -3.95
C THR A 22 10.94 4.31 -5.06
N GLY A 23 10.40 4.42 -6.28
CA GLY A 23 10.90 3.66 -7.44
C GLY A 23 12.36 3.95 -7.75
N LEU A 24 12.77 5.21 -7.68
CA LEU A 24 14.17 5.61 -7.89
C LEU A 24 15.09 5.08 -6.76
N GLN A 25 14.61 5.06 -5.52
CA GLN A 25 15.35 4.45 -4.40
C GLN A 25 15.58 2.95 -4.64
N VAL A 26 14.57 2.23 -5.15
CA VAL A 26 14.68 0.81 -5.52
C VAL A 26 15.67 0.62 -6.67
N VAL A 27 15.58 1.44 -7.72
CA VAL A 27 16.50 1.39 -8.88
C VAL A 27 17.95 1.55 -8.47
N GLU A 28 18.23 2.45 -7.51
CA GLU A 28 19.59 2.68 -7.01
C GLU A 28 20.08 1.58 -6.06
N SER A 29 19.17 0.92 -5.34
CA SER A 29 19.54 -0.03 -4.29
C SER A 29 19.52 -1.50 -4.74
N ILE A 30 18.92 -1.84 -5.88
CA ILE A 30 18.81 -3.23 -6.34
C ILE A 30 20.17 -3.86 -6.61
N ASP A 31 20.37 -5.12 -6.23
CA ASP A 31 21.60 -5.85 -6.47
C ASP A 31 21.80 -6.20 -7.96
N ARG A 32 22.52 -5.34 -8.67
CA ARG A 32 22.83 -5.53 -10.10
C ARG A 32 23.81 -6.68 -10.37
N SER A 33 24.41 -7.30 -9.36
CA SER A 33 25.19 -8.51 -9.54
C SER A 33 24.27 -9.73 -9.80
N GLN A 34 23.08 -9.74 -9.20
CA GLN A 34 22.09 -10.81 -9.30
C GLN A 34 20.97 -10.49 -10.30
N PHE A 35 20.54 -9.23 -10.36
CA PHE A 35 19.36 -8.80 -11.12
C PHE A 35 19.71 -7.89 -12.30
N GLU A 36 18.91 -8.00 -13.36
CA GLU A 36 18.89 -7.08 -14.52
C GLU A 36 17.55 -6.34 -14.49
N PRO A 37 17.50 -5.06 -14.02
CA PRO A 37 16.26 -4.32 -13.87
C PRO A 37 15.76 -3.74 -15.20
N TYR A 38 14.45 -3.85 -15.44
CA TYR A 38 13.68 -3.21 -16.49
C TYR A 38 12.68 -2.27 -15.84
N VAL A 39 12.90 -0.98 -15.97
CA VAL A 39 12.11 0.04 -15.26
C VAL A 39 10.89 0.44 -16.08
N ILE A 40 9.70 0.21 -15.53
CA ILE A 40 8.42 0.56 -16.12
C ILE A 40 7.77 1.67 -15.29
N TYR A 41 7.73 2.85 -15.85
CA TYR A 41 7.03 4.00 -15.29
C TYR A 41 5.60 4.04 -15.82
N VAL A 42 4.66 4.24 -14.90
CA VAL A 42 3.25 4.47 -15.23
C VAL A 42 2.97 5.96 -15.07
N SER A 43 2.56 6.63 -16.18
CA SER A 43 2.27 8.06 -16.15
C SER A 43 1.00 8.39 -15.35
N LYS A 44 0.74 9.70 -15.14
CA LYS A 44 -0.51 10.17 -14.51
C LYS A 44 -1.76 9.84 -15.33
N ASP A 45 -1.59 9.61 -16.63
CA ASP A 45 -2.65 9.23 -17.57
C ASP A 45 -2.76 7.70 -17.73
N GLY A 46 -1.93 6.93 -17.00
CA GLY A 46 -1.94 5.48 -17.03
C GLY A 46 -1.11 4.83 -18.14
N GLU A 47 -0.36 5.61 -18.93
CA GLU A 47 0.51 5.06 -19.97
C GLU A 47 1.73 4.35 -19.37
N LEU A 48 2.06 3.18 -19.93
CA LEU A 48 3.24 2.42 -19.57
C LEU A 48 4.44 2.86 -20.42
N GLN A 49 5.51 3.25 -19.75
CA GLN A 49 6.74 3.71 -20.36
C GLN A 49 7.94 2.94 -19.84
N TYR A 50 8.66 2.26 -20.72
CA TYR A 50 9.96 1.67 -20.40
C TYR A 50 11.03 2.77 -20.38
N LEU A 51 11.70 2.91 -19.24
CA LEU A 51 12.83 3.83 -19.05
C LEU A 51 14.12 3.08 -19.34
N HIS A 52 14.68 3.33 -20.51
CA HIS A 52 15.87 2.61 -20.96
C HIS A 52 17.12 3.10 -20.21
N ASN A 53 17.85 2.16 -19.61
CA ASN A 53 19.12 2.41 -18.87
C ASN A 53 18.97 3.41 -17.71
N LEU A 54 17.86 3.42 -17.02
CA LEU A 54 17.73 4.21 -15.80
C LEU A 54 18.45 3.47 -14.64
N GLU A 55 19.54 4.06 -14.16
CA GLU A 55 20.37 3.49 -13.09
C GLU A 55 20.41 4.37 -11.85
N SER A 56 20.15 5.67 -12.01
CA SER A 56 20.22 6.67 -10.94
C SER A 56 19.06 7.67 -11.05
N ARG A 57 18.70 8.25 -9.91
CA ARG A 57 17.72 9.35 -9.83
C ARG A 57 18.09 10.56 -10.66
N THR A 58 19.38 10.80 -10.89
CA THR A 58 19.87 11.93 -11.70
C THR A 58 19.47 11.81 -13.16
N GLU A 59 19.24 10.58 -13.64
CA GLU A 59 18.87 10.28 -15.03
C GLU A 59 17.35 10.31 -15.25
N TRP A 60 16.55 10.43 -14.19
CA TRP A 60 15.08 10.38 -14.25
C TRP A 60 14.46 11.25 -15.36
N LYS A 61 14.98 12.50 -15.52
CA LYS A 61 14.45 13.46 -16.50
C LYS A 61 14.96 13.22 -17.92
N THR A 62 16.10 12.57 -18.08
CA THR A 62 16.81 12.39 -19.35
C THR A 62 16.75 10.98 -19.91
N ALA A 63 16.37 10.00 -19.09
CA ALA A 63 16.24 8.60 -19.52
C ALA A 63 15.30 8.47 -20.73
N PRO A 64 15.73 7.81 -21.82
CA PRO A 64 14.89 7.59 -22.99
C PRO A 64 13.64 6.76 -22.62
N ARG A 65 12.49 7.20 -23.10
CA ARG A 65 11.20 6.56 -22.81
C ARG A 65 10.64 5.90 -24.07
N LYS A 66 10.20 4.65 -23.92
CA LYS A 66 9.53 3.87 -24.97
C LYS A 66 8.20 3.36 -24.44
N LYS A 67 7.20 3.27 -25.29
CA LYS A 67 5.93 2.64 -24.93
C LYS A 67 6.16 1.21 -24.52
N ALA A 68 5.50 0.78 -23.43
CA ALA A 68 5.52 -0.59 -22.95
C ALA A 68 4.10 -1.15 -22.89
N SER A 69 3.96 -2.47 -22.86
CA SER A 69 2.70 -3.17 -22.62
C SER A 69 2.95 -4.53 -21.99
N PHE A 70 1.99 -5.02 -21.23
CA PHE A 70 2.03 -6.38 -20.68
C PHE A 70 1.23 -7.32 -21.56
N GLY A 71 1.64 -8.58 -21.60
CA GLY A 71 0.95 -9.64 -22.29
C GLY A 71 1.32 -11.02 -21.76
N LYS A 72 0.65 -12.04 -22.30
CA LYS A 72 0.93 -13.45 -22.00
C LYS A 72 0.90 -14.25 -23.30
N ASP A 73 1.83 -15.17 -23.45
CA ASP A 73 1.87 -16.15 -24.53
C ASP A 73 2.21 -17.55 -23.98
N LYS A 74 2.56 -18.48 -24.85
CA LYS A 74 2.91 -19.87 -24.48
C LYS A 74 4.11 -19.96 -23.53
N ASP A 75 4.99 -18.98 -23.54
CA ASP A 75 6.21 -18.95 -22.74
C ASP A 75 5.99 -18.23 -21.38
N GLY A 76 4.81 -17.61 -21.17
CA GLY A 76 4.38 -16.99 -19.92
C GLY A 76 4.00 -15.51 -20.05
N GLY A 77 3.86 -14.85 -18.90
CA GLY A 77 3.63 -13.40 -18.82
C GLY A 77 4.90 -12.63 -19.18
N TYR A 78 4.74 -11.56 -19.95
CA TYR A 78 5.86 -10.73 -20.42
C TYR A 78 5.54 -9.23 -20.39
N VAL A 79 6.58 -8.41 -20.41
CA VAL A 79 6.49 -7.00 -20.80
C VAL A 79 7.11 -6.82 -22.19
N SER A 80 6.36 -6.14 -23.08
CA SER A 80 6.87 -5.64 -24.36
C SER A 80 7.46 -4.24 -24.14
N LEU A 81 8.68 -4.04 -24.65
CA LEU A 81 9.41 -2.77 -24.52
C LEU A 81 9.27 -1.87 -25.76
N GLY A 82 8.30 -2.17 -26.61
CA GLY A 82 8.08 -1.47 -27.86
C GLY A 82 9.20 -1.65 -28.88
N GLY A 83 9.10 -0.92 -30.01
CA GLY A 83 10.08 -0.96 -31.10
C GLY A 83 9.77 -2.05 -32.15
N PHE A 84 10.61 -2.05 -33.21
CA PHE A 84 10.55 -3.08 -34.26
C PHE A 84 11.97 -3.62 -34.53
N PRO A 85 12.21 -4.94 -34.37
CA PRO A 85 11.26 -5.94 -33.86
C PRO A 85 10.91 -5.70 -32.40
N GLU A 86 9.71 -6.16 -31.99
CA GLU A 86 9.25 -6.08 -30.59
C GLU A 86 10.15 -6.87 -29.67
N LYS A 87 10.60 -6.22 -28.57
CA LYS A 87 11.42 -6.88 -27.54
C LYS A 87 10.53 -7.30 -26.37
N LYS A 88 10.30 -8.60 -26.22
CA LYS A 88 9.63 -9.19 -25.07
C LYS A 88 10.63 -9.55 -23.97
N VAL A 89 10.28 -9.24 -22.73
CA VAL A 89 11.01 -9.62 -21.53
C VAL A 89 10.09 -10.45 -20.65
N TYR A 90 10.45 -11.68 -20.38
CA TYR A 90 9.79 -12.58 -19.43
C TYR A 90 10.47 -12.38 -18.07
N PRO A 91 9.79 -11.70 -17.13
CA PRO A 91 10.43 -11.33 -15.88
C PRO A 91 10.49 -12.51 -14.91
N TYR A 92 11.55 -12.57 -14.12
CA TYR A 92 11.63 -13.41 -12.94
C TYR A 92 10.60 -12.98 -11.89
N ALA A 93 10.52 -11.65 -11.63
CA ALA A 93 9.53 -11.03 -10.77
C ALA A 93 9.37 -9.53 -11.09
N SER A 94 8.30 -8.92 -10.57
CA SER A 94 8.05 -7.49 -10.61
C SER A 94 8.15 -6.89 -9.22
N TYR A 95 8.98 -5.86 -9.05
CA TYR A 95 9.03 -5.07 -7.83
C TYR A 95 8.06 -3.89 -7.93
N PHE A 96 7.12 -3.81 -7.00
CA PHE A 96 6.11 -2.75 -6.96
C PHE A 96 6.54 -1.65 -5.98
N ALA A 97 6.73 -0.45 -6.51
CA ALA A 97 7.03 0.76 -5.74
C ALA A 97 5.96 1.83 -5.94
N PHE A 98 4.72 1.41 -6.08
CA PHE A 98 3.56 2.28 -6.22
C PHE A 98 3.12 2.87 -4.87
N HIS A 99 2.42 4.02 -4.93
CA HIS A 99 1.73 4.57 -3.78
C HIS A 99 0.38 5.12 -4.20
N GLY A 100 -0.66 4.70 -3.49
CA GLY A 100 -2.05 5.03 -3.74
C GLY A 100 -2.59 4.57 -5.10
N GLY A 101 -3.85 4.87 -5.36
CA GLY A 101 -4.52 4.66 -6.63
C GLY A 101 -4.42 3.24 -7.16
N THR A 102 -4.40 3.10 -8.49
CA THR A 102 -4.42 1.79 -9.17
C THR A 102 -3.16 0.94 -8.91
N GLY A 103 -2.08 1.55 -8.47
CA GLY A 103 -0.82 0.86 -8.21
C GLY A 103 -0.81 0.09 -6.89
N GLU A 104 -1.51 0.60 -5.89
CA GLU A 104 -1.53 0.05 -4.54
C GLU A 104 -2.86 -0.63 -4.20
N ALA A 105 -3.98 -0.19 -4.77
CA ALA A 105 -5.33 -0.61 -4.41
C ALA A 105 -5.85 -1.86 -5.14
N GLY A 106 -4.98 -2.65 -5.79
CA GLY A 106 -5.34 -3.95 -6.36
C GLY A 106 -5.34 -4.09 -7.89
N PRO A 107 -5.64 -3.07 -8.72
CA PRO A 107 -5.72 -3.24 -10.18
C PRO A 107 -4.44 -3.78 -10.82
N TRP A 108 -3.27 -3.23 -10.50
CA TRP A 108 -2.00 -3.74 -11.05
C TRP A 108 -1.63 -5.11 -10.50
N GLN A 109 -1.98 -5.40 -9.24
CA GLN A 109 -1.82 -6.73 -8.66
C GLN A 109 -2.65 -7.76 -9.45
N GLY A 110 -3.92 -7.44 -9.75
CA GLY A 110 -4.79 -8.30 -10.56
C GLY A 110 -4.26 -8.53 -11.98
N VAL A 111 -3.64 -7.54 -12.62
CA VAL A 111 -2.96 -7.71 -13.91
C VAL A 111 -1.82 -8.70 -13.80
N MET A 112 -0.96 -8.59 -12.78
CA MET A 112 0.16 -9.52 -12.59
C MET A 112 -0.33 -10.94 -12.30
N GLU A 113 -1.37 -11.09 -11.46
CA GLU A 113 -2.00 -12.39 -11.18
C GLU A 113 -2.55 -13.04 -12.46
N ALA A 114 -3.29 -12.30 -13.29
CA ALA A 114 -3.85 -12.80 -14.54
C ALA A 114 -2.78 -13.24 -15.55
N LEU A 115 -1.65 -12.54 -15.57
CA LEU A 115 -0.52 -12.87 -16.43
C LEU A 115 0.37 -13.97 -15.85
N GLY A 116 0.26 -14.25 -14.55
CA GLY A 116 1.11 -15.21 -13.83
C GLY A 116 2.53 -14.70 -13.61
N ILE A 117 2.70 -13.38 -13.53
CA ILE A 117 3.98 -12.70 -13.22
C ILE A 117 4.09 -12.52 -11.70
N PRO A 118 5.14 -13.05 -11.03
CA PRO A 118 5.37 -12.81 -9.62
C PRO A 118 5.57 -11.33 -9.30
N PHE A 119 5.09 -10.85 -8.14
CA PHE A 119 5.24 -9.45 -7.72
C PHE A 119 5.33 -9.30 -6.19
N THR A 120 5.98 -8.24 -5.71
CA THR A 120 6.42 -8.10 -4.32
C THR A 120 5.37 -7.55 -3.36
N SER A 121 4.25 -6.99 -3.84
CA SER A 121 3.18 -6.47 -2.98
C SER A 121 2.19 -7.56 -2.54
N PRO A 122 1.28 -7.29 -1.60
CA PRO A 122 0.14 -8.15 -1.32
C PRO A 122 -0.67 -8.46 -2.58
N SER A 123 -1.47 -9.54 -2.56
CA SER A 123 -2.37 -9.92 -3.65
C SER A 123 -3.41 -8.83 -3.96
N MET A 124 -4.11 -8.94 -5.09
CA MET A 124 -5.20 -8.02 -5.42
C MET A 124 -6.24 -7.96 -4.29
N GLU A 125 -6.68 -9.12 -3.78
CA GLU A 125 -7.65 -9.21 -2.67
C GLU A 125 -7.14 -8.47 -1.42
N ALA A 126 -5.92 -8.77 -0.99
CA ALA A 126 -5.32 -8.17 0.20
C ALA A 126 -5.08 -6.67 0.05
N SER A 127 -4.71 -6.21 -1.15
CA SER A 127 -4.53 -4.79 -1.46
C SER A 127 -5.86 -4.02 -1.40
N VAL A 128 -6.94 -4.58 -1.96
CA VAL A 128 -8.30 -3.99 -1.88
C VAL A 128 -8.76 -3.89 -0.42
N ILE A 129 -8.58 -4.94 0.37
CA ILE A 129 -8.93 -4.94 1.80
C ILE A 129 -8.15 -3.85 2.53
N SER A 130 -6.82 -3.82 2.36
CA SER A 130 -5.93 -2.92 3.12
C SER A 130 -6.12 -1.45 2.79
N MET A 131 -6.43 -1.14 1.53
CA MET A 131 -6.66 0.22 1.08
C MET A 131 -8.03 0.78 1.48
N ASN A 132 -8.97 -0.04 1.95
CA ASN A 132 -10.22 0.41 2.54
C ASN A 132 -10.16 0.32 4.06
N LYS A 133 -10.10 1.49 4.73
CA LYS A 133 -9.98 1.59 6.20
C LYS A 133 -11.13 0.92 6.94
N GLU A 134 -12.37 1.04 6.43
CA GLU A 134 -13.55 0.43 7.04
C GLU A 134 -13.47 -1.10 6.96
N ILE A 135 -13.18 -1.65 5.77
CA ILE A 135 -13.07 -3.10 5.58
C ILE A 135 -11.93 -3.67 6.44
N THR A 136 -10.76 -3.00 6.43
CA THR A 136 -9.60 -3.42 7.24
C THR A 136 -9.96 -3.47 8.72
N LYS A 137 -10.58 -2.42 9.25
CA LYS A 137 -10.94 -2.32 10.68
C LYS A 137 -12.05 -3.31 11.04
N SER A 138 -13.07 -3.42 10.24
CA SER A 138 -14.16 -4.40 10.42
C SER A 138 -13.63 -5.84 10.43
N LEU A 139 -12.69 -6.15 9.54
CA LEU A 139 -12.06 -7.47 9.50
C LEU A 139 -11.16 -7.70 10.73
N ALA A 140 -10.33 -6.73 11.09
CA ALA A 140 -9.44 -6.82 12.25
C ALA A 140 -10.23 -7.01 13.56
N ASN A 141 -11.35 -6.31 13.73
CA ASN A 141 -12.24 -6.44 14.88
C ASN A 141 -12.76 -7.89 15.06
N LYS A 142 -13.08 -8.61 13.97
CA LYS A 142 -13.49 -10.02 14.03
C LYS A 142 -12.43 -10.95 14.63
N PHE A 143 -11.16 -10.53 14.57
CA PHE A 143 -10.02 -11.26 15.15
C PHE A 143 -9.55 -10.65 16.48
N GLY A 144 -10.39 -9.82 17.12
CA GLY A 144 -10.12 -9.25 18.45
C GLY A 144 -9.14 -8.08 18.46
N VAL A 145 -8.80 -7.52 17.32
CA VAL A 145 -7.97 -6.30 17.24
C VAL A 145 -8.84 -5.08 17.50
N LYS A 146 -8.43 -4.28 18.48
CA LYS A 146 -9.15 -3.04 18.84
C LYS A 146 -8.93 -1.97 17.76
N THR A 147 -10.01 -1.36 17.30
CA THR A 147 -10.01 -0.18 16.40
C THR A 147 -10.75 0.98 17.06
N VAL A 148 -10.50 2.20 16.59
CA VAL A 148 -11.27 3.36 17.06
C VAL A 148 -12.73 3.18 16.63
N ASN A 149 -13.67 3.53 17.52
CA ASN A 149 -15.09 3.48 17.21
C ASN A 149 -15.43 4.45 16.08
N GLY A 150 -16.16 3.99 15.08
CA GLY A 150 -16.47 4.79 13.91
C GLY A 150 -17.57 4.18 13.04
N LYS A 151 -18.04 4.97 12.09
CA LYS A 151 -19.02 4.60 11.08
C LYS A 151 -18.63 5.15 9.71
N SER A 152 -18.90 4.42 8.65
CA SER A 152 -18.72 4.92 7.28
C SER A 152 -20.06 5.31 6.64
N PHE A 153 -20.00 6.28 5.73
CA PHE A 153 -21.10 6.82 4.95
C PHE A 153 -20.67 7.00 3.50
N PHE A 154 -21.56 6.74 2.57
CA PHE A 154 -21.27 6.95 1.16
C PHE A 154 -21.43 8.42 0.75
N SER A 155 -20.65 8.83 -0.23
CA SER A 155 -20.58 10.23 -0.68
C SER A 155 -21.93 10.74 -1.24
N ASP A 156 -22.72 9.88 -1.89
CA ASP A 156 -24.06 10.22 -2.39
C ASP A 156 -25.06 10.47 -1.26
N GLU A 157 -25.00 9.69 -0.17
CA GLU A 157 -25.81 9.92 1.04
C GLU A 157 -25.43 11.24 1.71
N ILE A 158 -24.12 11.51 1.88
CA ILE A 158 -23.61 12.75 2.46
C ILE A 158 -24.05 13.97 1.64
N GLN A 159 -23.91 13.91 0.32
CA GLN A 159 -24.22 15.04 -0.58
C GLN A 159 -25.73 15.29 -0.70
N SER A 160 -26.56 14.24 -0.63
CA SER A 160 -28.02 14.37 -0.74
C SER A 160 -28.66 14.90 0.54
N ASN A 161 -28.19 14.48 1.73
CA ASN A 161 -28.75 14.89 3.01
C ASN A 161 -27.71 14.93 4.13
N PRO A 162 -26.79 15.92 4.13
CA PRO A 162 -25.71 16.00 5.10
C PRO A 162 -26.19 16.11 6.55
N LYS A 163 -27.31 16.78 6.81
CA LYS A 163 -27.86 16.93 8.16
C LYS A 163 -28.38 15.62 8.74
N ASP A 164 -28.98 14.77 7.94
CA ASP A 164 -29.40 13.43 8.37
C ASP A 164 -28.20 12.56 8.74
N VAL A 165 -27.15 12.62 7.93
CA VAL A 165 -25.87 11.92 8.20
C VAL A 165 -25.26 12.42 9.50
N VAL A 166 -25.19 13.73 9.71
CA VAL A 166 -24.73 14.34 10.99
C VAL A 166 -25.56 13.83 12.16
N GLY A 167 -26.89 13.79 12.05
CA GLY A 167 -27.77 13.25 13.08
C GLY A 167 -27.49 11.77 13.38
N LYS A 168 -27.28 10.94 12.37
CA LYS A 168 -26.90 9.52 12.53
C LYS A 168 -25.55 9.32 13.23
N ILE A 169 -24.59 10.21 12.97
CA ILE A 169 -23.28 10.17 13.62
C ILE A 169 -23.43 10.54 15.11
N LEU A 170 -24.08 11.67 15.40
CA LEU A 170 -24.20 12.21 16.75
C LEU A 170 -25.12 11.39 17.66
N ALA A 171 -25.90 10.46 17.10
CA ALA A 171 -26.68 9.51 17.90
C ALA A 171 -25.80 8.59 18.77
N ASP A 172 -24.57 8.25 18.31
CA ASP A 172 -23.68 7.31 18.97
C ASP A 172 -22.28 7.85 19.26
N GLN A 173 -21.87 8.96 18.62
CA GLN A 173 -20.53 9.52 18.74
C GLN A 173 -20.60 10.95 19.33
N LYS A 174 -19.47 11.39 19.92
CA LYS A 174 -19.34 12.72 20.54
C LYS A 174 -18.11 13.43 20.00
N PHE A 175 -18.17 14.76 19.95
CA PHE A 175 -17.01 15.58 19.59
C PHE A 175 -15.87 15.46 20.62
N PRO A 176 -14.59 15.59 20.15
CA PRO A 176 -14.18 15.79 18.75
C PRO A 176 -14.25 14.50 17.92
N LEU A 177 -14.49 14.64 16.62
CA LEU A 177 -14.55 13.55 15.63
C LEU A 177 -13.51 13.75 14.54
N ILE A 178 -12.97 12.66 13.99
CA ILE A 178 -12.07 12.70 12.84
C ILE A 178 -12.76 12.09 11.62
N ILE A 179 -12.72 12.81 10.50
CA ILE A 179 -13.31 12.45 9.22
C ILE A 179 -12.20 12.03 8.28
N LYS A 180 -12.30 10.84 7.69
CA LYS A 180 -11.26 10.24 6.85
C LYS A 180 -11.87 9.67 5.57
N PRO A 181 -11.36 10.02 4.36
CA PRO A 181 -11.63 9.22 3.17
C PRO A 181 -11.16 7.77 3.38
N ALA A 182 -12.02 6.80 3.04
CA ALA A 182 -11.77 5.39 3.34
C ALA A 182 -10.59 4.82 2.52
N HIS A 183 -10.41 5.28 1.27
CA HIS A 183 -9.44 4.73 0.30
C HIS A 183 -8.19 5.58 0.08
N PHE A 184 -8.07 6.74 0.75
CA PHE A 184 -6.93 7.65 0.56
C PHE A 184 -5.92 7.56 1.70
N GLY A 185 -4.64 7.61 1.32
CA GLY A 185 -3.50 7.72 2.22
C GLY A 185 -3.04 9.16 2.44
N SER A 186 -1.86 9.31 3.06
CA SER A 186 -1.13 10.59 3.18
C SER A 186 -1.92 11.77 3.74
N SER A 187 -2.92 11.49 4.57
CA SER A 187 -3.81 12.50 5.20
C SER A 187 -4.60 13.38 4.23
N ILE A 188 -4.77 12.95 2.98
CA ILE A 188 -5.57 13.66 1.98
C ILE A 188 -7.05 13.59 2.38
N GLY A 189 -7.70 14.78 2.49
CA GLY A 189 -9.11 14.89 2.83
C GLY A 189 -9.46 14.58 4.30
N ILE A 190 -8.48 14.39 5.19
CA ILE A 190 -8.72 14.21 6.62
C ILE A 190 -9.06 15.55 7.27
N GLY A 191 -10.06 15.55 8.16
CA GLY A 191 -10.45 16.70 8.95
C GLY A 191 -10.89 16.32 10.36
N ILE A 192 -10.69 17.25 11.32
CA ILE A 192 -11.22 17.12 12.67
C ILE A 192 -12.38 18.07 12.81
N ALA A 193 -13.50 17.62 13.39
CA ALA A 193 -14.67 18.42 13.71
C ALA A 193 -14.87 18.48 15.22
N LYS A 194 -15.07 19.70 15.72
CA LYS A 194 -15.32 20.01 17.15
C LYS A 194 -16.74 20.53 17.37
N SER A 195 -17.52 20.66 16.27
CA SER A 195 -18.91 21.11 16.29
C SER A 195 -19.70 20.48 15.15
N GLU A 196 -21.03 20.55 15.24
CA GLU A 196 -21.95 20.03 14.21
C GLU A 196 -21.74 20.71 12.86
N THR A 197 -21.55 22.04 12.87
CA THR A 197 -21.27 22.82 11.65
C THR A 197 -19.95 22.40 10.99
N GLU A 198 -18.90 22.19 11.79
CA GLU A 198 -17.62 21.69 11.27
C GLU A 198 -17.74 20.27 10.72
N LEU A 199 -18.51 19.40 11.39
CA LEU A 199 -18.76 18.03 10.94
C LEU A 199 -19.44 18.04 9.57
N GLU A 200 -20.54 18.79 9.40
CA GLU A 200 -21.24 18.91 8.12
C GLU A 200 -20.30 19.41 7.01
N MET A 201 -19.53 20.46 7.27
CA MET A 201 -18.57 21.02 6.33
C MET A 201 -17.50 19.99 5.93
N LYS A 202 -16.90 19.30 6.91
CA LYS A 202 -15.83 18.32 6.66
C LYS A 202 -16.33 17.07 5.93
N LEU A 203 -17.55 16.62 6.20
CA LEU A 203 -18.21 15.55 5.46
C LEU A 203 -18.37 15.92 3.98
N LEU A 204 -18.89 17.12 3.69
CA LEU A 204 -19.05 17.62 2.33
C LEU A 204 -17.70 17.81 1.60
N GLU A 205 -16.66 18.27 2.28
CA GLU A 205 -15.32 18.37 1.71
C GLU A 205 -14.77 16.99 1.35
N SER A 206 -14.80 16.04 2.29
CA SER A 206 -14.27 14.69 2.12
C SER A 206 -15.06 13.88 1.07
N SER A 207 -16.38 14.06 0.98
CA SER A 207 -17.23 13.37 0.01
C SER A 207 -16.96 13.77 -1.45
N ARG A 208 -16.17 14.82 -1.70
CA ARG A 208 -15.68 15.18 -3.04
C ARG A 208 -14.39 14.46 -3.41
N VAL A 209 -13.72 13.88 -2.42
CA VAL A 209 -12.43 13.21 -2.58
C VAL A 209 -12.62 11.70 -2.73
N ASP A 210 -13.53 11.13 -1.94
CA ASP A 210 -13.75 9.68 -1.90
C ASP A 210 -15.25 9.37 -1.89
N ARG A 211 -15.58 8.19 -2.39
CA ARG A 211 -16.96 7.64 -2.41
C ARG A 211 -17.44 7.13 -1.05
N GLU A 212 -16.52 6.87 -0.12
CA GLU A 212 -16.80 6.36 1.22
C GLU A 212 -15.99 7.14 2.25
N ILE A 213 -16.66 7.65 3.27
CA ILE A 213 -16.09 8.50 4.31
C ILE A 213 -16.28 7.83 5.66
N LEU A 214 -15.18 7.57 6.35
CA LEU A 214 -15.14 7.04 7.70
C LEU A 214 -15.10 8.19 8.70
N VAL A 215 -15.99 8.17 9.69
CA VAL A 215 -16.02 9.11 10.82
C VAL A 215 -15.73 8.35 12.10
N GLU A 216 -14.67 8.73 12.80
CA GLU A 216 -14.21 8.05 14.01
C GLU A 216 -14.14 9.02 15.19
N ASP A 217 -14.23 8.48 16.42
CA ASP A 217 -13.90 9.23 17.63
C ASP A 217 -12.45 9.73 17.55
N TYR A 218 -12.21 10.97 17.93
CA TYR A 218 -10.84 11.50 17.94
C TYR A 218 -10.16 11.21 19.28
N ILE A 219 -9.03 10.52 19.25
CA ILE A 219 -8.23 10.20 20.45
C ILE A 219 -7.28 11.37 20.69
N GLU A 220 -7.59 12.21 21.69
CA GLU A 220 -6.87 13.46 21.96
C GLU A 220 -5.42 13.24 22.44
N ASP A 221 -5.20 12.20 23.25
CA ASP A 221 -3.90 11.86 23.84
C ASP A 221 -3.12 10.83 23.03
N LYS A 222 -3.51 10.62 21.76
CA LYS A 222 -2.89 9.60 20.92
C LYS A 222 -1.39 9.78 20.71
N VAL A 223 -0.69 8.68 20.72
CA VAL A 223 0.68 8.58 20.25
C VAL A 223 0.69 7.60 19.07
N ASP A 224 1.22 8.07 17.94
CA ASP A 224 1.32 7.28 16.73
C ASP A 224 2.56 6.37 16.77
N TYR A 225 2.40 5.09 16.41
CA TYR A 225 3.48 4.14 16.25
C TYR A 225 3.31 3.36 14.96
N ASN A 226 4.40 3.20 14.20
CA ASN A 226 4.41 2.46 12.96
C ASN A 226 5.41 1.32 13.02
N SER A 227 5.06 0.18 12.43
CA SER A 227 5.93 -0.97 12.30
C SER A 227 5.74 -1.63 10.95
N SER A 228 6.83 -2.05 10.31
CA SER A 228 6.77 -2.83 9.08
C SER A 228 6.79 -4.33 9.41
N ILE A 229 6.09 -5.11 8.59
CA ILE A 229 5.95 -6.56 8.77
C ILE A 229 6.03 -7.23 7.41
N LYS A 230 6.73 -8.33 7.32
CA LYS A 230 6.85 -9.17 6.12
C LYS A 230 6.78 -10.65 6.48
N SER A 231 6.46 -11.48 5.50
CA SER A 231 6.58 -12.94 5.61
C SER A 231 7.62 -13.42 4.61
N ILE A 232 8.61 -14.16 5.11
CA ILE A 232 9.67 -14.79 4.32
C ILE A 232 9.71 -16.28 4.67
N ASN A 233 9.59 -17.15 3.68
CA ASN A 233 9.52 -18.60 3.87
C ASN A 233 8.45 -19.05 4.89
N GLY A 234 7.33 -18.31 4.98
CA GLY A 234 6.25 -18.58 5.93
C GLY A 234 6.50 -18.03 7.35
N GLU A 235 7.69 -17.49 7.65
CA GLU A 235 7.99 -16.84 8.90
C GLU A 235 7.62 -15.36 8.85
N ILE A 236 6.89 -14.87 9.86
CA ILE A 236 6.51 -13.47 10.00
C ILE A 236 7.57 -12.72 10.80
N ILE A 237 8.20 -11.77 10.16
CA ILE A 237 9.25 -10.90 10.71
C ILE A 237 8.71 -9.47 10.83
N ILE A 238 9.04 -8.79 11.93
CA ILE A 238 8.59 -7.43 12.22
C ILE A 238 9.82 -6.54 12.43
N SER A 239 9.80 -5.36 11.84
CA SER A 239 10.85 -4.35 11.97
C SER A 239 10.88 -3.71 13.36
N GLU A 240 11.87 -2.86 13.61
CA GLU A 240 11.80 -1.90 14.71
C GLU A 240 10.59 -0.98 14.54
N ILE A 241 10.14 -0.41 15.68
CA ILE A 241 8.98 0.47 15.75
C ILE A 241 9.46 1.91 15.73
N GLU A 242 8.84 2.74 14.90
CA GLU A 242 9.02 4.19 14.93
C GLU A 242 7.89 4.90 15.64
N ARG A 243 8.22 6.05 16.22
CA ARG A 243 7.28 7.08 16.63
C ARG A 243 7.50 8.31 15.75
N PRO A 244 6.59 8.63 14.82
CA PRO A 244 6.65 9.87 14.08
C PRO A 244 6.57 11.07 15.04
N LEU A 245 7.42 12.08 14.85
CA LEU A 245 7.38 13.32 15.63
C LEU A 245 6.70 14.39 14.79
N THR A 246 5.56 14.86 15.25
CA THR A 246 4.76 15.90 14.61
C THR A 246 4.21 16.84 15.65
N ASP A 247 4.23 18.15 15.36
CA ASP A 247 3.63 19.17 16.19
C ASP A 247 2.15 19.42 15.80
N ASP A 248 1.67 18.83 14.71
CA ASP A 248 0.33 19.00 14.16
C ASP A 248 -0.63 17.89 14.62
N GLU A 249 -1.89 18.24 14.89
CA GLU A 249 -2.98 17.28 15.21
C GLU A 249 -3.15 16.20 14.13
N VAL A 250 -2.87 16.56 12.86
CA VAL A 250 -2.80 15.66 11.71
C VAL A 250 -1.61 16.02 10.83
N LEU A 251 -0.70 15.09 10.58
CA LEU A 251 0.40 15.28 9.61
C LEU A 251 -0.17 15.54 8.22
N SER A 252 -0.07 16.77 7.72
CA SER A 252 -0.53 17.09 6.37
C SER A 252 0.35 16.43 5.29
N PHE A 253 -0.19 16.25 4.07
CA PHE A 253 0.58 15.79 2.90
C PHE A 253 1.83 16.66 2.67
N ALA A 254 1.70 17.97 2.87
CA ALA A 254 2.81 18.90 2.69
C ALA A 254 3.92 18.68 3.75
N ASP A 255 3.56 18.35 4.98
CA ASP A 255 4.52 18.09 6.06
C ASP A 255 5.24 16.76 5.84
N LYS A 256 4.52 15.73 5.36
CA LYS A 256 5.11 14.42 5.04
C LYS A 256 6.14 14.47 3.92
N TYR A 257 6.00 15.37 2.94
CA TYR A 257 6.81 15.31 1.72
C TYR A 257 7.54 16.60 1.33
N LYS A 258 7.14 17.80 1.87
CA LYS A 258 7.73 19.10 1.49
C LYS A 258 8.73 19.65 2.50
N LYS A 259 8.61 19.33 3.80
CA LYS A 259 9.47 19.86 4.88
C LYS A 259 10.74 19.02 5.12
N GLY A 260 11.14 18.15 4.22
CA GLY A 260 12.39 17.38 4.30
C GLY A 260 13.57 18.30 4.57
N GLY A 261 14.23 18.09 5.73
CA GLY A 261 15.24 19.00 6.27
C GLY A 261 16.40 19.27 5.32
N LYS A 262 16.89 20.52 5.31
CA LYS A 262 18.01 21.03 4.50
C LYS A 262 19.35 20.29 4.69
N LYS A 263 19.44 19.28 5.56
CA LYS A 263 20.70 18.61 5.94
C LYS A 263 20.91 17.18 5.39
N THR A 264 19.85 16.54 4.89
CA THR A 264 19.97 15.21 4.31
C THR A 264 19.35 15.26 2.92
N GLY A 265 20.12 15.22 1.87
CA GLY A 265 19.72 15.38 0.47
C GLY A 265 18.72 14.33 -0.06
N GLY A 266 17.78 13.85 0.77
CA GLY A 266 16.74 12.87 0.47
C GLY A 266 15.34 13.46 0.55
N ALA A 267 14.45 13.03 -0.34
CA ALA A 267 13.00 13.28 -0.29
C ALA A 267 12.29 11.98 0.08
N GLY A 268 11.08 12.09 0.67
CA GLY A 268 10.24 10.95 0.99
C GLY A 268 10.13 10.64 2.48
N MET A 269 9.42 9.56 2.82
CA MET A 269 9.14 9.16 4.21
C MET A 269 10.38 8.99 5.08
N ALA A 270 11.51 8.57 4.51
CA ALA A 270 12.76 8.38 5.25
C ALA A 270 13.33 9.66 5.89
N THR A 271 12.91 10.85 5.47
CA THR A 271 13.41 12.15 5.95
C THR A 271 12.58 12.80 7.04
N LEU A 272 11.46 12.22 7.41
CA LEU A 272 10.60 12.74 8.47
C LEU A 272 11.27 12.65 9.84
N ALA A 273 11.00 13.65 10.71
CA ALA A 273 11.42 13.61 12.10
C ALA A 273 10.73 12.44 12.82
N ARG A 274 11.54 11.60 13.49
CA ARG A 274 11.05 10.40 14.18
C ARG A 274 11.97 9.98 15.30
N GLU A 275 11.42 9.22 16.23
CA GLU A 275 12.17 8.44 17.18
C GLU A 275 12.22 6.99 16.69
N LEU A 276 13.42 6.48 16.38
CA LEU A 276 13.65 5.14 15.83
C LEU A 276 14.97 4.54 16.38
N PRO A 277 14.95 3.44 17.12
CA PRO A 277 13.75 2.78 17.66
C PRO A 277 12.97 3.67 18.63
N ALA A 278 11.65 3.55 18.64
CA ALA A 278 10.78 4.29 19.54
C ALA A 278 10.96 3.86 21.00
N LYS A 279 10.95 4.83 21.93
CA LYS A 279 10.85 4.54 23.35
C LYS A 279 9.40 4.18 23.70
N LEU A 280 9.18 2.94 24.07
CA LEU A 280 7.85 2.40 24.29
C LEU A 280 7.59 2.17 25.79
N PRO A 281 6.35 2.39 26.28
CA PRO A 281 5.91 1.88 27.57
C PRO A 281 6.14 0.35 27.69
N ALA A 282 6.31 -0.13 28.92
CA ALA A 282 6.52 -1.55 29.17
C ALA A 282 5.36 -2.40 28.59
N GLY A 283 5.69 -3.47 27.88
CA GLY A 283 4.74 -4.39 27.26
C GLY A 283 4.07 -3.88 25.97
N LEU A 284 4.27 -2.62 25.59
CA LEU A 284 3.63 -2.07 24.37
C LEU A 284 4.25 -2.64 23.09
N LYS A 285 5.56 -2.89 23.06
CA LYS A 285 6.25 -3.53 21.91
C LYS A 285 5.61 -4.89 21.58
N GLU A 286 5.46 -5.72 22.57
CA GLU A 286 4.87 -7.06 22.45
C GLU A 286 3.42 -6.99 21.95
N ARG A 287 2.63 -6.04 22.47
CA ARG A 287 1.23 -5.82 22.03
C ARG A 287 1.17 -5.37 20.58
N ILE A 288 2.02 -4.44 20.15
CA ILE A 288 2.13 -4.00 18.75
C ILE A 288 2.49 -5.19 17.87
N HIS A 289 3.51 -5.97 18.22
CA HIS A 289 3.95 -7.14 17.45
C HIS A 289 2.86 -8.20 17.33
N GLN A 290 2.17 -8.53 18.42
CA GLN A 290 1.07 -9.49 18.40
C GLN A 290 -0.09 -8.99 17.53
N THR A 291 -0.48 -7.72 17.69
CA THR A 291 -1.54 -7.12 16.89
C THR A 291 -1.17 -7.08 15.40
N ALA A 292 0.06 -6.70 15.07
CA ALA A 292 0.56 -6.70 13.71
C ALA A 292 0.45 -8.09 13.06
N LYS A 293 0.85 -9.15 13.76
CA LYS A 293 0.73 -10.53 13.26
C LYS A 293 -0.72 -10.96 13.02
N ILE A 294 -1.64 -10.56 13.92
CA ILE A 294 -3.07 -10.85 13.76
C ILE A 294 -3.60 -10.13 12.50
N VAL A 295 -3.33 -8.83 12.37
CA VAL A 295 -3.77 -8.01 11.22
C VAL A 295 -3.20 -8.56 9.91
N TYR A 296 -1.91 -8.91 9.89
CA TYR A 296 -1.25 -9.46 8.71
C TYR A 296 -1.93 -10.72 8.20
N ARG A 297 -2.30 -11.63 9.11
CA ARG A 297 -3.01 -12.87 8.76
C ARG A 297 -4.48 -12.61 8.41
N ALA A 298 -5.18 -11.79 9.19
CA ALA A 298 -6.58 -11.47 8.99
C ALA A 298 -6.83 -10.81 7.62
N CYS A 299 -5.99 -9.86 7.22
CA CYS A 299 -6.07 -9.20 5.92
C CYS A 299 -5.40 -9.99 4.78
N ARG A 300 -4.96 -11.25 5.04
CA ARG A 300 -4.32 -12.13 4.05
C ARG A 300 -3.11 -11.51 3.37
N LEU A 301 -2.37 -10.68 4.11
CA LEU A 301 -1.23 -9.95 3.58
C LEU A 301 -0.10 -10.89 3.18
N LYS A 302 0.65 -10.48 2.16
CA LYS A 302 1.90 -11.09 1.68
C LYS A 302 2.91 -9.98 1.41
N GLY A 303 4.16 -10.36 1.20
CA GLY A 303 5.23 -9.39 1.00
C GLY A 303 5.41 -8.52 2.24
N MET A 304 5.79 -7.28 2.03
CA MET A 304 6.07 -6.32 3.10
C MET A 304 5.03 -5.21 3.12
N VAL A 305 4.50 -4.94 4.31
CA VAL A 305 3.52 -3.87 4.56
C VAL A 305 3.94 -3.05 5.79
N ARG A 306 3.36 -1.86 5.97
CA ARG A 306 3.46 -1.11 7.22
C ARG A 306 2.08 -1.03 7.88
N ILE A 307 2.08 -1.26 9.18
CA ILE A 307 0.88 -1.15 10.01
C ILE A 307 1.08 0.00 10.97
N ASP A 308 0.11 0.90 10.98
CA ASP A 308 0.12 2.13 11.78
C ASP A 308 -0.86 1.97 12.95
N PHE A 309 -0.41 2.32 14.14
CA PHE A 309 -1.12 2.15 15.40
C PHE A 309 -1.31 3.48 16.11
N LEU A 310 -2.40 3.60 16.87
CA LEU A 310 -2.61 4.65 17.86
C LEU A 310 -2.57 4.05 19.25
N HIS A 311 -1.79 4.64 20.14
CA HIS A 311 -1.80 4.30 21.57
C HIS A 311 -2.32 5.50 22.36
N SER A 312 -3.34 5.28 23.20
CA SER A 312 -3.80 6.26 24.17
C SER A 312 -3.15 5.96 25.53
N PRO A 313 -2.23 6.82 26.00
CA PRO A 313 -1.58 6.60 27.30
C PRO A 313 -2.56 6.65 28.48
N SER A 314 -3.60 7.50 28.43
CA SER A 314 -4.56 7.65 29.52
C SER A 314 -5.41 6.40 29.77
N THR A 315 -5.69 5.63 28.73
CA THR A 315 -6.50 4.40 28.81
C THR A 315 -5.67 3.14 28.61
N ASP A 316 -4.36 3.27 28.35
CA ASP A 316 -3.45 2.21 27.91
C ASP A 316 -4.03 1.36 26.76
N SER A 317 -4.75 1.99 25.86
CA SER A 317 -5.40 1.31 24.73
C SER A 317 -4.56 1.40 23.47
N LEU A 318 -4.36 0.25 22.80
CA LEU A 318 -3.71 0.17 21.49
C LEU A 318 -4.79 -0.07 20.41
N TYR A 319 -4.82 0.76 19.38
CA TYR A 319 -5.76 0.67 18.27
C TYR A 319 -5.02 0.47 16.95
N LEU A 320 -5.56 -0.37 16.07
CA LEU A 320 -5.19 -0.37 14.67
C LEU A 320 -5.71 0.93 14.02
N ASN A 321 -4.82 1.68 13.38
CA ASN A 321 -5.21 2.86 12.61
C ASN A 321 -5.41 2.52 11.14
N GLU A 322 -4.36 2.09 10.44
CA GLU A 322 -4.41 1.71 9.02
C GLU A 322 -3.33 0.70 8.65
N VAL A 323 -3.49 0.08 7.47
CA VAL A 323 -2.51 -0.80 6.83
C VAL A 323 -2.08 -0.16 5.52
N ASN A 324 -0.78 -0.06 5.30
CA ASN A 324 -0.19 0.43 4.05
C ASN A 324 0.41 -0.77 3.29
N PRO A 325 -0.26 -1.28 2.25
CA PRO A 325 0.19 -2.47 1.51
C PRO A 325 1.49 -2.26 0.73
N ILE A 326 1.78 -1.02 0.33
CA ILE A 326 3.07 -0.62 -0.27
C ILE A 326 3.54 0.65 0.44
N PRO A 327 4.29 0.53 1.54
CA PRO A 327 4.62 1.68 2.39
C PRO A 327 5.60 2.64 1.73
N GLY A 328 5.48 3.93 2.07
CA GLY A 328 6.37 4.98 1.57
C GLY A 328 7.85 4.66 1.79
N SER A 329 8.69 4.87 0.77
CA SER A 329 10.10 4.46 0.73
C SER A 329 10.29 2.98 1.12
N MET A 330 9.31 2.12 0.87
CA MET A 330 9.29 0.70 1.24
C MET A 330 9.62 0.45 2.72
N SER A 331 9.41 1.43 3.59
CA SER A 331 9.79 1.38 5.02
C SER A 331 11.23 0.92 5.27
N PHE A 332 12.14 1.07 4.30
CA PHE A 332 13.49 0.52 4.38
C PHE A 332 14.23 0.99 5.64
N TYR A 333 13.99 2.22 6.08
CA TYR A 333 14.61 2.79 7.27
C TYR A 333 14.25 2.05 8.59
N LEU A 334 13.06 1.42 8.65
CA LEU A 334 12.65 0.58 9.78
C LEU A 334 13.43 -0.75 9.80
N TRP A 335 13.69 -1.29 8.62
CA TRP A 335 14.47 -2.52 8.45
C TRP A 335 15.97 -2.28 8.66
N GLU A 336 16.51 -1.14 8.19
CA GLU A 336 17.89 -0.75 8.50
C GLU A 336 18.11 -0.56 10.00
N ALA A 337 17.15 0.01 10.73
CA ALA A 337 17.19 0.06 12.19
C ALA A 337 17.12 -1.33 12.84
N SER A 338 16.57 -2.32 12.14
CA SER A 338 16.56 -3.74 12.56
C SER A 338 17.81 -4.50 12.09
N GLY A 339 18.75 -3.85 11.40
CA GLY A 339 20.00 -4.45 10.92
C GLY A 339 19.96 -5.04 9.50
N GLU A 340 18.86 -4.83 8.75
CA GLU A 340 18.69 -5.33 7.39
C GLU A 340 18.87 -4.20 6.36
N LEU A 341 19.82 -4.34 5.42
CA LEU A 341 20.05 -3.34 4.39
C LEU A 341 18.93 -3.34 3.34
N PHE A 342 18.60 -2.18 2.79
CA PHE A 342 17.55 -2.04 1.77
C PHE A 342 17.79 -2.93 0.53
N LYS A 343 19.05 -3.10 0.11
CA LYS A 343 19.44 -4.00 -0.97
C LYS A 343 19.03 -5.46 -0.70
N ASP A 344 19.20 -5.92 0.55
CA ASP A 344 18.90 -7.30 0.95
C ASP A 344 17.37 -7.48 1.04
N GLN A 345 16.66 -6.51 1.59
CA GLN A 345 15.21 -6.45 1.61
C GLN A 345 14.60 -6.57 0.19
N ILE A 346 15.14 -5.84 -0.80
CA ILE A 346 14.68 -5.95 -2.20
C ILE A 346 14.87 -7.37 -2.72
N THR A 347 16.03 -7.97 -2.43
CA THR A 347 16.36 -9.33 -2.86
C THR A 347 15.41 -10.35 -2.25
N GLU A 348 15.20 -10.31 -0.94
CA GLU A 348 14.28 -11.21 -0.23
C GLU A 348 12.84 -11.11 -0.74
N LEU A 349 12.33 -9.90 -0.97
CA LEU A 349 10.97 -9.70 -1.47
C LEU A 349 10.79 -10.24 -2.89
N LEU A 350 11.79 -10.07 -3.76
CA LEU A 350 11.76 -10.65 -5.11
C LEU A 350 11.75 -12.19 -5.06
N GLU A 351 12.61 -12.80 -4.26
CA GLU A 351 12.66 -14.27 -4.10
C GLU A 351 11.35 -14.81 -3.50
N GLU A 352 10.85 -14.18 -2.45
CA GLU A 352 9.61 -14.56 -1.79
C GLU A 352 8.40 -14.46 -2.74
N SER A 353 8.37 -13.44 -3.60
CA SER A 353 7.29 -13.27 -4.58
C SER A 353 7.22 -14.44 -5.58
N VAL A 354 8.37 -14.95 -5.99
CA VAL A 354 8.47 -16.12 -6.88
C VAL A 354 7.99 -17.37 -6.13
N ARG A 355 8.45 -17.60 -4.91
CA ARG A 355 8.03 -18.73 -4.09
C ARG A 355 6.51 -18.75 -3.88
N ALA A 356 5.92 -17.60 -3.51
CA ALA A 356 4.48 -17.46 -3.32
C ALA A 356 3.68 -17.69 -4.61
N ASN A 357 4.22 -17.29 -5.77
CA ASN A 357 3.59 -17.53 -7.06
C ASN A 357 3.65 -19.01 -7.46
N GLU A 358 4.74 -19.72 -7.15
CA GLU A 358 4.87 -21.16 -7.38
C GLU A 358 3.90 -21.96 -6.50
N GLU A 359 3.77 -21.59 -5.22
CA GLU A 359 2.78 -22.19 -4.34
C GLU A 359 1.35 -22.00 -4.87
N SER A 360 1.03 -20.81 -5.37
CA SER A 360 -0.27 -20.54 -5.98
C SER A 360 -0.53 -21.41 -7.23
N LYS A 361 0.49 -21.64 -8.05
CA LYS A 361 0.39 -22.52 -9.25
C LYS A 361 0.21 -24.00 -8.91
N SER A 362 0.55 -24.44 -7.71
CA SER A 362 0.35 -25.81 -7.28
C SER A 362 -1.12 -26.16 -7.02
N LEU A 363 -1.99 -25.16 -6.93
CA LEU A 363 -3.43 -25.37 -6.77
C LEU A 363 -4.05 -25.85 -8.09
N VAL A 364 -5.01 -26.80 -7.98
CA VAL A 364 -5.71 -27.36 -9.14
C VAL A 364 -6.84 -26.45 -9.56
N TYR A 365 -6.68 -25.79 -10.72
CA TYR A 365 -7.70 -24.92 -11.32
C TYR A 365 -8.40 -25.57 -12.53
N ASP A 366 -7.90 -26.71 -13.02
CA ASP A 366 -8.47 -27.40 -14.17
C ASP A 366 -9.41 -28.51 -13.72
N TYR A 367 -10.64 -28.47 -14.24
CA TYR A 367 -11.66 -29.46 -13.98
C TYR A 367 -12.18 -29.97 -15.33
N HIS A 368 -11.73 -31.17 -15.71
CA HIS A 368 -12.19 -31.77 -16.94
C HIS A 368 -13.71 -32.01 -16.90
N THR A 369 -14.43 -31.38 -17.82
CA THR A 369 -15.88 -31.49 -17.93
C THR A 369 -16.28 -31.47 -19.40
N ASP A 370 -17.31 -32.24 -19.70
CA ASP A 370 -17.95 -32.35 -21.02
C ASP A 370 -19.15 -31.43 -21.21
N ILE A 371 -19.31 -30.41 -20.31
CA ILE A 371 -20.46 -29.52 -20.30
C ILE A 371 -20.64 -28.78 -21.63
N VAL A 372 -19.54 -28.33 -22.26
CA VAL A 372 -19.61 -27.60 -23.54
C VAL A 372 -20.09 -28.52 -24.65
N GLU A 373 -19.57 -29.74 -24.72
CA GLU A 373 -19.97 -30.74 -25.70
C GLU A 373 -21.45 -31.08 -25.56
N LYS A 374 -21.91 -31.37 -24.34
CA LYS A 374 -23.31 -31.61 -24.05
C LYS A 374 -24.23 -30.43 -24.40
N PHE A 375 -23.78 -29.19 -24.15
CA PHE A 375 -24.54 -28.00 -24.53
C PHE A 375 -24.69 -27.85 -26.05
N ILE A 376 -23.62 -28.12 -26.81
CA ILE A 376 -23.65 -28.07 -28.27
C ILE A 376 -24.58 -29.17 -28.83
N GLU A 377 -24.52 -30.37 -28.28
CA GLU A 377 -25.36 -31.49 -28.71
C GLU A 377 -26.85 -31.30 -28.41
N SER A 378 -27.17 -30.59 -27.28
CA SER A 378 -28.57 -30.33 -26.91
C SER A 378 -29.32 -29.44 -27.90
N LYS A 379 -28.64 -28.63 -28.71
CA LYS A 379 -29.23 -27.81 -29.78
C LYS A 379 -29.40 -28.54 -31.11
N ARG A 380 -28.95 -29.80 -31.23
CA ARG A 380 -29.09 -30.63 -32.45
C ARG A 380 -30.29 -31.58 -32.40
N LYS A 381 -31.04 -31.58 -31.29
CA LYS A 381 -32.34 -32.21 -31.12
C LYS A 381 -33.46 -31.14 -31.15
#